data_9407de20a539cc062c29d6133a969587
#
_entry.id   9407de20a539cc062c29d6133a969587
#
_cell.length_a   1.000
_cell.length_b   1.000
_cell.length_c   1.000
_cell.angle_alpha   90.00
_cell.angle_beta   90.00
_cell.angle_gamma   90.00
#
_symmetry.space_group_name_H-M   'P 1'
#
loop_
_entity.id
_entity.type
_entity.pdbx_description
1 polymer ?
#
loop_
_entity_poly.entity_id
_entity_poly.type
_entity_poly.pdbx_seq_one_letter_code
_entity_poly.pdbx_strand_id
1 'polypeptide(L)'
;REAQKQNLDTRREALRYLAEGGAIGIFPGGTVSTSRRPFGHPMDPAWRTFTAKLVAKSDATILPVFFHGANSRLFQLASRVHPTLRVALLINEFGRGIKTPLKATIGSPLSREEISKFSAHSHLLMDYLRDQTYLLSPDPLGSLDYGYEFEEHHAGRERRAA
;
A
#
# COMPACT_ATOMS: atom_id res chain seq x y z
N ARG A 1 16.35 4.41 18.05
CA ARG A 1 15.54 5.08 19.11
C ARG A 1 14.80 6.31 18.56
N GLU A 2 15.44 7.14 17.74
CA GLU A 2 14.86 8.36 17.18
C GLU A 2 13.70 8.08 16.22
N ALA A 3 13.85 7.15 15.28
CA ALA A 3 12.80 6.73 14.36
C ALA A 3 11.55 6.15 15.05
N GLN A 4 11.74 5.45 16.17
CA GLN A 4 10.63 4.94 16.98
C GLN A 4 9.87 6.07 17.68
N LYS A 5 10.59 7.06 18.20
CA LYS A 5 9.99 8.25 18.82
C LYS A 5 9.19 9.03 17.78
N GLN A 6 9.79 9.30 16.62
CA GLN A 6 9.13 9.98 15.51
C GLN A 6 7.85 9.28 15.06
N ASN A 7 7.87 7.94 14.92
CA ASN A 7 6.68 7.16 14.60
C ASN A 7 5.58 7.26 15.67
N LEU A 8 5.94 7.36 16.93
CA LEU A 8 4.99 7.53 18.03
C LEU A 8 4.36 8.92 18.00
N ASP A 9 5.16 9.96 17.78
CA ASP A 9 4.69 11.34 17.73
C ASP A 9 3.77 11.57 16.52
N THR A 10 4.16 11.09 15.34
CA THR A 10 3.32 11.12 14.13
C THR A 10 1.98 10.42 14.36
N ARG A 11 1.99 9.26 15.05
CA ARG A 11 0.74 8.54 15.34
C ARG A 11 -0.15 9.32 16.33
N ARG A 12 0.41 9.96 17.34
CA ARG A 12 -0.35 10.80 18.28
C ARG A 12 -1.00 11.98 17.58
N GLU A 13 -0.27 12.64 16.72
CA GLU A 13 -0.77 13.76 15.91
C GLU A 13 -1.90 13.31 14.98
N ALA A 14 -1.72 12.19 14.28
CA ALA A 14 -2.74 11.62 13.42
C ALA A 14 -4.03 11.27 14.19
N LEU A 15 -3.92 10.67 15.37
CA LEU A 15 -5.08 10.34 16.21
C LEU A 15 -5.81 11.60 16.69
N ARG A 16 -5.06 12.66 17.09
CA ARG A 16 -5.65 13.94 17.46
C ARG A 16 -6.41 14.55 16.30
N TYR A 17 -5.80 14.60 15.11
CA TYR A 17 -6.41 15.17 13.92
C TYR A 17 -7.70 14.43 13.52
N LEU A 18 -7.72 13.09 13.62
CA LEU A 18 -8.92 12.30 13.41
C LEU A 18 -10.01 12.58 14.45
N ALA A 19 -9.64 12.74 15.73
CA ALA A 19 -10.58 13.08 16.81
C ALA A 19 -11.21 14.48 16.64
N GLU A 20 -10.53 15.38 15.97
CA GLU A 20 -11.01 16.72 15.61
C GLU A 20 -11.89 16.69 14.32
N GLY A 21 -12.22 15.53 13.77
CA GLY A 21 -13.02 15.37 12.56
C GLY A 21 -12.22 15.48 11.27
N GLY A 22 -10.89 15.42 11.33
CA GLY A 22 -10.03 15.42 10.17
C GLY A 22 -10.07 14.13 9.37
N ALA A 23 -9.60 14.17 8.11
CA ALA A 23 -9.48 13.00 7.24
C ALA A 23 -8.01 12.76 6.85
N ILE A 24 -7.57 11.50 6.87
CA ILE A 24 -6.19 11.11 6.54
C ILE A 24 -6.20 10.11 5.40
N GLY A 25 -5.51 10.44 4.30
CA GLY A 25 -5.20 9.49 3.23
C GLY A 25 -3.94 8.70 3.54
N ILE A 26 -4.00 7.37 3.44
CA ILE A 26 -2.88 6.48 3.72
C ILE A 26 -2.66 5.53 2.54
N PHE A 27 -1.39 5.36 2.14
CA PHE A 27 -0.94 4.36 1.18
C PHE A 27 -0.12 3.29 1.92
N PRO A 28 -0.78 2.25 2.46
CA PRO A 28 -0.14 1.35 3.44
C PRO A 28 0.94 0.44 2.86
N GLY A 29 0.96 0.24 1.55
CA GLY A 29 1.98 -0.55 0.84
C GLY A 29 3.38 0.04 0.98
N GLY A 30 3.48 1.38 1.09
CA GLY A 30 4.75 2.08 1.29
C GLY A 30 5.73 1.99 0.11
N THR A 31 5.36 1.33 -0.97
CA THR A 31 6.12 1.19 -2.21
C THR A 31 5.19 1.09 -3.41
N VAL A 32 5.77 1.12 -4.60
CA VAL A 32 5.02 1.04 -5.85
C VAL A 32 4.62 -0.40 -6.14
N SER A 33 3.34 -0.61 -6.44
CA SER A 33 2.77 -1.92 -6.82
C SER A 33 3.56 -2.54 -7.97
N THR A 34 4.02 -3.76 -7.76
CA THR A 34 4.86 -4.48 -8.72
C THR A 34 4.38 -5.91 -8.87
N SER A 35 4.35 -6.42 -10.08
CA SER A 35 3.87 -7.77 -10.32
C SER A 35 4.85 -8.82 -9.79
N ARG A 36 4.32 -9.87 -9.16
CA ARG A 36 5.13 -10.99 -8.67
C ARG A 36 5.68 -11.87 -9.79
N ARG A 37 4.96 -11.96 -10.91
CA ARG A 37 5.33 -12.74 -12.10
C ARG A 37 5.61 -11.82 -13.27
N PRO A 38 6.51 -12.18 -14.21
CA PRO A 38 6.62 -11.46 -15.48
C PRO A 38 5.24 -11.38 -16.14
N PHE A 39 4.86 -10.20 -16.58
CA PHE A 39 3.56 -9.94 -17.22
C PHE A 39 2.31 -10.16 -16.34
N GLY A 40 2.48 -10.43 -15.04
CA GLY A 40 1.38 -10.52 -14.09
C GLY A 40 0.77 -9.15 -13.75
N HIS A 41 -0.34 -9.16 -13.03
CA HIS A 41 -0.98 -7.94 -12.55
C HIS A 41 -0.11 -7.31 -11.45
N PRO A 42 0.18 -6.01 -11.50
CA PRO A 42 0.86 -5.31 -10.41
C PRO A 42 -0.03 -5.26 -9.17
N MET A 43 0.52 -5.69 -8.06
CA MET A 43 -0.14 -5.72 -6.77
C MET A 43 0.76 -5.08 -5.71
N ASP A 44 0.17 -4.56 -4.65
CA ASP A 44 0.93 -4.12 -3.49
C ASP A 44 1.55 -5.31 -2.75
N PRO A 45 2.71 -5.13 -2.13
CA PRO A 45 3.23 -6.07 -1.14
C PRO A 45 2.31 -6.12 0.08
N ALA A 46 2.70 -6.86 1.11
CA ALA A 46 2.01 -6.85 2.40
C ALA A 46 1.94 -5.43 2.97
N TRP A 47 0.74 -5.00 3.37
CA TRP A 47 0.55 -3.66 3.91
C TRP A 47 1.11 -3.53 5.33
N ARG A 48 1.74 -2.38 5.61
CA ARG A 48 2.40 -2.12 6.90
C ARG A 48 1.39 -1.89 8.02
N THR A 49 1.67 -2.42 9.20
CA THR A 49 0.75 -2.42 10.37
C THR A 49 0.54 -1.06 11.04
N PHE A 50 1.15 0.02 10.54
CA PHE A 50 0.95 1.37 11.07
C PHE A 50 -0.53 1.77 11.02
N THR A 51 -1.20 1.54 9.90
CA THR A 51 -2.63 1.84 9.70
C THR A 51 -3.51 1.05 10.65
N ALA A 52 -3.23 -0.25 10.87
CA ALA A 52 -3.98 -1.05 11.82
C ALA A 52 -3.97 -0.45 13.24
N LYS A 53 -2.82 0.13 13.66
CA LYS A 53 -2.69 0.77 14.97
C LYS A 53 -3.46 2.10 15.07
N LEU A 54 -3.64 2.82 13.97
CA LEU A 54 -4.50 4.00 13.93
C LEU A 54 -5.98 3.58 14.01
N VAL A 55 -6.38 2.62 13.19
CA VAL A 55 -7.75 2.08 13.13
C VAL A 55 -8.19 1.55 14.49
N ALA A 56 -7.33 0.80 15.18
CA ALA A 56 -7.64 0.24 16.50
C ALA A 56 -7.79 1.30 17.61
N LYS A 57 -7.25 2.50 17.43
CA LYS A 57 -7.22 3.57 18.43
C LYS A 57 -8.05 4.80 18.09
N SER A 58 -8.75 4.79 16.98
CA SER A 58 -9.63 5.88 16.55
C SER A 58 -11.02 5.37 16.23
N ASP A 59 -12.01 6.24 16.28
CA ASP A 59 -13.38 5.98 15.81
C ASP A 59 -13.58 6.42 14.35
N ALA A 60 -12.50 6.68 13.62
CA ALA A 60 -12.54 7.11 12.24
C ALA A 60 -13.20 6.08 11.33
N THR A 61 -14.03 6.53 10.42
CA THR A 61 -14.62 5.71 9.37
C THR A 61 -13.55 5.32 8.36
N ILE A 62 -13.47 4.04 8.00
CA ILE A 62 -12.52 3.53 7.03
C ILE A 62 -13.19 3.46 5.66
N LEU A 63 -12.60 4.15 4.69
CA LEU A 63 -13.10 4.19 3.32
C LEU A 63 -12.02 3.62 2.38
N PRO A 64 -12.22 2.43 1.78
CA PRO A 64 -11.27 1.90 0.81
C PRO A 64 -11.38 2.66 -0.50
N VAL A 65 -10.22 2.98 -1.10
CA VAL A 65 -10.13 3.69 -2.38
C VAL A 65 -9.14 2.94 -3.28
N PHE A 66 -9.61 2.45 -4.41
CA PHE A 66 -8.79 1.79 -5.41
C PHE A 66 -8.45 2.76 -6.55
N PHE A 67 -7.16 2.98 -6.79
CA PHE A 67 -6.69 3.76 -7.92
C PHE A 67 -6.46 2.86 -9.13
N HIS A 68 -7.06 3.24 -10.27
CA HIS A 68 -6.95 2.49 -11.51
C HIS A 68 -5.62 2.75 -12.19
N GLY A 69 -5.14 1.74 -12.88
CA GLY A 69 -3.92 1.82 -13.66
C GLY A 69 -2.73 1.17 -12.97
N ALA A 70 -1.65 1.09 -13.72
CA ALA A 70 -0.39 0.53 -13.27
C ALA A 70 0.76 1.13 -14.07
N ASN A 71 1.95 1.11 -13.51
CA ASN A 71 3.15 1.46 -14.25
C ASN A 71 3.40 0.49 -15.40
N SER A 72 4.09 0.96 -16.43
CA SER A 72 4.32 0.22 -17.67
C SER A 72 4.97 -1.15 -17.45
N ARG A 73 4.80 -2.05 -18.44
CA ARG A 73 5.44 -3.36 -18.42
C ARG A 73 6.97 -3.26 -18.35
N LEU A 74 7.55 -2.23 -18.97
CA LEU A 74 8.98 -1.97 -18.89
C LEU A 74 9.41 -1.66 -17.45
N PHE A 75 8.66 -0.82 -16.74
CA PHE A 75 8.89 -0.56 -15.31
C PHE A 75 8.79 -1.85 -14.48
N GLN A 76 7.77 -2.68 -14.74
CA GLN A 76 7.58 -3.94 -14.03
C GLN A 76 8.76 -4.91 -14.20
N LEU A 77 9.29 -5.03 -15.41
CA LEU A 77 10.46 -5.87 -15.69
C LEU A 77 11.75 -5.29 -15.08
N ALA A 78 12.01 -4.02 -15.30
CA ALA A 78 13.23 -3.35 -14.81
C ALA A 78 13.28 -3.32 -13.28
N SER A 79 12.13 -3.18 -12.62
CA SER A 79 12.02 -3.22 -11.15
C SER A 79 12.52 -4.54 -10.55
N ARG A 80 12.62 -5.61 -11.33
CA ARG A 80 13.11 -6.92 -10.89
C ARG A 80 14.60 -7.10 -11.12
N VAL A 81 15.18 -6.31 -12.01
CA VAL A 81 16.57 -6.45 -12.44
C VAL A 81 17.49 -5.63 -11.55
N HIS A 82 17.20 -4.34 -11.37
CA HIS A 82 18.10 -3.46 -10.65
C HIS A 82 17.37 -2.26 -10.01
N PRO A 83 17.73 -1.89 -8.74
CA PRO A 83 17.16 -0.73 -8.03
C PRO A 83 17.24 0.58 -8.80
N THR A 84 18.39 0.87 -9.36
CA THR A 84 18.64 2.12 -10.09
C THR A 84 17.74 2.24 -11.32
N LEU A 85 17.54 1.14 -12.07
CA LEU A 85 16.62 1.12 -13.20
C LEU A 85 15.16 1.36 -12.76
N ARG A 86 14.77 0.81 -11.62
CA ARG A 86 13.46 1.07 -11.03
C ARG A 86 13.26 2.57 -10.77
N VAL A 87 14.21 3.22 -10.10
CA VAL A 87 14.11 4.65 -9.78
C VAL A 87 14.09 5.51 -11.03
N ALA A 88 14.98 5.25 -11.99
CA ALA A 88 15.06 6.00 -13.24
C ALA A 88 13.75 5.90 -14.05
N LEU A 89 13.18 4.69 -14.14
CA LEU A 89 11.93 4.48 -14.85
C LEU A 89 10.73 5.03 -14.09
N LEU A 90 10.74 5.06 -12.76
CA LEU A 90 9.67 5.66 -11.98
C LEU A 90 9.52 7.17 -12.29
N ILE A 91 10.63 7.88 -12.46
CA ILE A 91 10.61 9.29 -12.87
C ILE A 91 9.95 9.44 -14.25
N ASN A 92 10.26 8.53 -15.18
CA ASN A 92 9.67 8.53 -16.51
C ASN A 92 8.17 8.19 -16.49
N GLU A 93 7.75 7.20 -15.67
CA GLU A 93 6.34 6.86 -15.47
C GLU A 93 5.56 8.05 -14.88
N PHE A 94 6.14 8.73 -13.88
CA PHE A 94 5.55 9.95 -13.32
C PHE A 94 5.37 11.03 -14.38
N GLY A 95 6.40 11.29 -15.21
CA GLY A 95 6.33 12.25 -16.30
C GLY A 95 5.22 11.93 -17.30
N ARG A 96 5.00 10.66 -17.62
CA ARG A 96 3.92 10.21 -18.50
C ARG A 96 2.55 10.36 -17.86
N GLY A 97 2.45 10.23 -16.53
CA GLY A 97 1.21 10.39 -15.78
C GLY A 97 0.74 11.83 -15.65
N ILE A 98 1.64 12.81 -15.82
CA ILE A 98 1.28 14.22 -15.79
C ILE A 98 0.27 14.50 -16.92
N LYS A 99 -0.86 15.12 -16.59
CA LYS A 99 -1.97 15.43 -17.49
C LYS A 99 -2.83 14.22 -17.90
N THR A 100 -2.62 13.05 -17.32
CA THR A 100 -3.51 11.91 -17.51
C THR A 100 -4.55 11.89 -16.38
N PRO A 101 -5.85 11.75 -16.67
CA PRO A 101 -6.88 11.64 -15.64
C PRO A 101 -6.63 10.42 -14.75
N LEU A 102 -6.54 10.63 -13.45
CA LEU A 102 -6.47 9.57 -12.47
C LEU A 102 -7.88 9.09 -12.15
N LYS A 103 -8.18 7.83 -12.46
CA LYS A 103 -9.45 7.21 -12.10
C LYS A 103 -9.31 6.51 -10.75
N ALA A 104 -10.35 6.60 -9.93
CA ALA A 104 -10.43 5.89 -8.67
C ALA A 104 -11.84 5.33 -8.46
N THR A 105 -11.93 4.16 -7.83
CA THR A 105 -13.20 3.61 -7.32
C THR A 105 -13.19 3.77 -5.81
N ILE A 106 -14.22 4.41 -5.28
CA ILE A 106 -14.43 4.60 -3.85
C ILE A 106 -15.43 3.54 -3.38
N GLY A 107 -15.05 2.74 -2.41
CA GLY A 107 -15.91 1.72 -1.83
C GLY A 107 -16.86 2.27 -0.77
N SER A 108 -17.67 1.39 -0.21
CA SER A 108 -18.50 1.73 0.94
C SER A 108 -17.67 1.79 2.22
N PRO A 109 -18.08 2.61 3.19
CA PRO A 109 -17.47 2.61 4.52
C PRO A 109 -17.47 1.21 5.14
N LEU A 110 -16.33 0.77 5.64
CA LEU A 110 -16.22 -0.52 6.32
C LEU A 110 -16.83 -0.46 7.72
N SER A 111 -17.60 -1.47 8.07
CA SER A 111 -18.27 -1.52 9.37
C SER A 111 -17.27 -1.76 10.51
N ARG A 112 -17.53 -1.15 11.66
CA ARG A 112 -16.72 -1.36 12.86
C ARG A 112 -16.78 -2.80 13.35
N GLU A 113 -17.91 -3.46 13.14
CA GLU A 113 -18.08 -4.86 13.49
C GLU A 113 -17.13 -5.76 12.69
N GLU A 114 -17.01 -5.55 11.39
CA GLU A 114 -16.07 -6.29 10.54
C GLU A 114 -14.61 -6.03 10.94
N ILE A 115 -14.25 -4.77 11.16
CA ILE A 115 -12.91 -4.37 11.59
C ILE A 115 -12.55 -4.99 12.94
N SER A 116 -13.51 -5.06 13.88
CA SER A 116 -13.28 -5.59 15.22
C SER A 116 -12.89 -7.07 15.25
N LYS A 117 -13.33 -7.86 14.26
CA LYS A 117 -12.95 -9.28 14.11
C LYS A 117 -11.44 -9.48 13.97
N PHE A 118 -10.73 -8.47 13.48
CA PHE A 118 -9.28 -8.49 13.24
C PHE A 118 -8.48 -7.66 14.24
N SER A 119 -9.13 -7.04 15.24
CA SER A 119 -8.49 -6.06 16.15
C SER A 119 -7.30 -6.62 16.94
N ALA A 120 -7.29 -7.92 17.24
CA ALA A 120 -6.21 -8.61 17.93
C ALA A 120 -4.98 -8.88 17.02
N HIS A 121 -5.15 -8.85 15.70
CA HIS A 121 -4.14 -9.27 14.73
C HIS A 121 -3.91 -8.22 13.65
N SER A 122 -2.99 -7.28 13.92
CA SER A 122 -2.73 -6.14 13.02
C SER A 122 -2.42 -6.55 11.56
N HIS A 123 -1.76 -7.68 11.34
CA HIS A 123 -1.48 -8.16 9.98
C HIS A 123 -2.76 -8.60 9.27
N LEU A 124 -3.60 -9.40 9.94
CA LEU A 124 -4.88 -9.84 9.37
C LEU A 124 -5.82 -8.67 9.08
N LEU A 125 -5.82 -7.64 9.92
CA LEU A 125 -6.55 -6.42 9.63
C LEU A 125 -6.03 -5.74 8.36
N MET A 126 -4.72 -5.65 8.19
CA MET A 126 -4.13 -5.04 6.99
C MET A 126 -4.42 -5.85 5.73
N ASP A 127 -4.41 -7.18 5.81
CA ASP A 127 -4.79 -8.06 4.71
C ASP A 127 -6.26 -7.86 4.33
N TYR A 128 -7.15 -7.82 5.31
CA TYR A 128 -8.56 -7.54 5.09
C TYR A 128 -8.78 -6.18 4.41
N LEU A 129 -8.15 -5.10 4.91
CA LEU A 129 -8.28 -3.77 4.32
C LEU A 129 -7.73 -3.71 2.89
N ARG A 130 -6.63 -4.41 2.64
CA ARG A 130 -6.04 -4.55 1.31
C ARG A 130 -7.00 -5.27 0.37
N ASP A 131 -7.55 -6.39 0.78
CA ASP A 131 -8.48 -7.18 -0.03
C ASP A 131 -9.75 -6.38 -0.34
N GLN A 132 -10.34 -5.69 0.64
CA GLN A 132 -11.48 -4.80 0.41
C GLN A 132 -11.16 -3.69 -0.61
N THR A 133 -9.93 -3.19 -0.61
CA THR A 133 -9.50 -2.18 -1.59
C THR A 133 -9.36 -2.80 -2.99
N TYR A 134 -8.73 -3.97 -3.12
CA TYR A 134 -8.54 -4.62 -4.42
C TYR A 134 -9.82 -5.21 -5.02
N LEU A 135 -10.80 -5.56 -4.20
CA LEU A 135 -12.15 -5.96 -4.66
C LEU A 135 -12.90 -4.83 -5.37
N LEU A 136 -12.46 -3.58 -5.22
CA LEU A 136 -12.98 -2.43 -5.98
C LEU A 136 -12.42 -2.33 -7.40
N SER A 137 -11.49 -3.20 -7.79
CA SER A 137 -10.94 -3.21 -9.15
C SER A 137 -12.03 -3.49 -10.16
N PRO A 138 -12.16 -2.67 -11.23
CA PRO A 138 -13.10 -2.95 -12.32
C PRO A 138 -12.69 -4.16 -13.16
N ASP A 139 -11.39 -4.49 -13.14
CA ASP A 139 -10.84 -5.63 -13.87
C ASP A 139 -10.79 -6.86 -12.96
N PRO A 140 -11.19 -8.04 -13.45
CA PRO A 140 -11.09 -9.27 -12.69
C PRO A 140 -9.63 -9.54 -12.28
N LEU A 141 -9.37 -9.56 -10.98
CA LEU A 141 -8.09 -9.96 -10.45
C LEU A 141 -8.07 -11.48 -10.34
N GLY A 142 -7.12 -12.14 -11.00
CA GLY A 142 -6.98 -13.60 -10.97
C GLY A 142 -6.62 -14.14 -9.58
N SER A 143 -5.98 -13.34 -8.73
CA SER A 143 -5.71 -13.61 -7.33
C SER A 143 -5.49 -12.30 -6.58
N LEU A 144 -5.64 -12.33 -5.25
CA LEU A 144 -5.28 -11.24 -4.34
C LEU A 144 -3.90 -11.44 -3.71
N ASP A 145 -3.04 -12.28 -4.31
CA ASP A 145 -1.68 -12.50 -3.84
C ASP A 145 -0.89 -11.19 -3.72
N TYR A 146 0.07 -11.17 -2.80
CA TYR A 146 0.95 -10.02 -2.65
C TYR A 146 1.80 -9.78 -3.89
N GLY A 147 2.07 -8.52 -4.15
CA GLY A 147 3.02 -8.11 -5.16
C GLY A 147 4.47 -8.45 -4.80
N TYR A 148 5.38 -8.04 -5.64
CA TYR A 148 6.82 -8.22 -5.43
C TYR A 148 7.33 -7.28 -4.34
N GLU A 149 7.89 -7.85 -3.28
CA GLU A 149 8.53 -7.10 -2.18
C GLU A 149 9.99 -6.78 -2.56
N PHE A 150 10.19 -5.59 -3.07
CA PHE A 150 11.49 -5.17 -3.60
C PHE A 150 12.56 -5.04 -2.51
N GLU A 151 12.21 -4.44 -1.37
CA GLU A 151 13.17 -4.16 -0.30
C GLU A 151 13.72 -5.44 0.34
N GLU A 152 12.88 -6.45 0.57
CA GLU A 152 13.32 -7.74 1.11
C GLU A 152 14.25 -8.49 0.15
N HIS A 153 13.95 -8.45 -1.15
CA HIS A 153 14.73 -9.19 -2.15
C HIS A 153 16.12 -8.60 -2.33
N HIS A 154 16.28 -7.28 -2.27
CA HIS A 154 17.58 -6.63 -2.41
C HIS A 154 18.38 -6.62 -1.12
N ALA A 155 17.78 -6.41 0.03
CA ALA A 155 18.44 -6.57 1.34
C ALA A 155 18.96 -8.01 1.57
N GLY A 156 18.26 -9.02 1.05
CA GLY A 156 18.69 -10.42 1.09
C GLY A 156 19.88 -10.72 0.16
N ARG A 157 20.01 -10.01 -0.97
CA ARG A 157 21.16 -10.14 -1.89
C ARG A 157 22.42 -9.47 -1.33
N GLU A 158 22.30 -8.28 -0.77
CA GLU A 158 23.43 -7.57 -0.15
C GLU A 158 24.02 -8.35 1.03
N ARG A 159 23.18 -9.01 1.86
CA ARG A 159 23.64 -9.86 2.95
C ARG A 159 24.31 -11.17 2.51
N ARG A 160 24.07 -11.63 1.28
CA ARG A 160 24.71 -12.82 0.72
C ARG A 160 25.99 -12.50 -0.07
N ALA A 161 26.19 -11.23 -0.42
CA ALA A 161 27.36 -10.75 -1.15
C ALA A 161 28.44 -10.14 -0.22
N ALA A 162 28.13 -9.94 1.06
CA ALA A 162 29.05 -9.49 2.12
C ALA A 162 29.48 -10.67 3.00
#